data_2c15a29af77f6e61f4f444d9b3fe1e19
#
_entry.id   2c15a29af77f6e61f4f444d9b3fe1e19
#
_cell.length_a   1.000
_cell.length_b   1.000
_cell.length_c   1.000
_cell.angle_alpha   90.00
_cell.angle_beta   90.00
_cell.angle_gamma   90.00
#
_symmetry.space_group_name_H-M   'P 1'
#
loop_
_entity.id
_entity.type
_entity.pdbx_description
1 polymer ?
#
loop_
_entity_poly.entity_id
_entity_poly.type
_entity_poly.pdbx_seq_one_letter_code
_entity_poly.pdbx_strand_id
1 'polypeptide(L)'
;MMRSIRTALLLLFIFLVISLLVYSRIRAYSLAPTMKPEDFSRYAWYEIPIYYLWDYFSHAWICLLFAFTAAGLVYEFSPKEAVTKYMRSSKVLGYAIGACFAPLFTVCSCTMVPLFAGILYTGAGIGPAITFLLMAPAANILTILITGEFISWEIAGVRILASLITAILTGIIISKTPWGKAVEREHQIVQNLSGEGQAIEIVKPPLDERLISALKFGGYLAKQILPYFLMGLVAVSYVNAYLPQEIVESYLTGFMGILLASVIGGPLYTPTLVEVVLGRALLNLGMSKGALLSWLMGQPYDIPNMVAISRVVNWRVVLTYALIAWSCSVSFGLIYGLASGSL
;
A
#
# COMPACT_ATOMS: atom_id res chain seq x y z
N MET A 1 -36.20 16.63 -10.15
CA MET A 1 -35.35 17.74 -9.72
C MET A 1 -34.47 17.39 -8.52
N MET A 2 -34.99 16.94 -7.37
CA MET A 2 -34.18 16.56 -6.19
C MET A 2 -33.14 15.45 -6.44
N ARG A 3 -33.48 14.39 -7.19
CA ARG A 3 -32.49 13.31 -7.54
C ARG A 3 -31.36 13.83 -8.40
N SER A 4 -31.60 14.68 -9.37
CA SER A 4 -30.57 15.27 -10.23
C SER A 4 -29.59 16.14 -9.43
N ILE A 5 -30.10 16.94 -8.50
CA ILE A 5 -29.26 17.78 -7.60
C ILE A 5 -28.39 16.88 -6.70
N ARG A 6 -28.96 15.82 -6.14
CA ARG A 6 -28.24 14.87 -5.27
C ARG A 6 -27.11 14.15 -6.03
N THR A 7 -27.38 13.68 -7.25
CA THR A 7 -26.34 13.08 -8.11
C THR A 7 -25.25 14.08 -8.42
N ALA A 8 -25.60 15.33 -8.76
CA ALA A 8 -24.62 16.38 -9.06
C ALA A 8 -23.73 16.68 -7.85
N LEU A 9 -24.29 16.77 -6.64
CA LEU A 9 -23.52 17.00 -5.42
C LEU A 9 -22.58 15.84 -5.10
N LEU A 10 -22.99 14.59 -5.29
CA LEU A 10 -22.15 13.42 -5.09
C LEU A 10 -20.99 13.35 -6.11
N LEU A 11 -21.27 13.64 -7.37
CA LEU A 11 -20.24 13.70 -8.41
C LEU A 11 -19.26 14.86 -8.15
N LEU A 12 -19.77 16.01 -7.72
CA LEU A 12 -18.94 17.16 -7.31
C LEU A 12 -18.02 16.79 -6.15
N PHE A 13 -18.53 16.07 -5.14
CA PHE A 13 -17.73 15.58 -4.02
C PHE A 13 -16.59 14.65 -4.49
N ILE A 14 -16.89 13.68 -5.35
CA ILE A 14 -15.88 12.76 -5.90
C ILE A 14 -14.84 13.53 -6.71
N PHE A 15 -15.27 14.46 -7.57
CA PHE A 15 -14.38 15.30 -8.35
C PHE A 15 -13.46 16.15 -7.45
N LEU A 16 -14.02 16.73 -6.39
CA LEU A 16 -13.26 17.51 -5.40
C LEU A 16 -12.19 16.64 -4.69
N VAL A 17 -12.56 15.42 -4.28
CA VAL A 17 -11.61 14.48 -3.64
C VAL A 17 -10.46 14.12 -4.59
N ILE A 18 -10.77 13.85 -5.87
CA ILE A 18 -9.74 13.56 -6.89
C ILE A 18 -8.85 14.79 -7.13
N SER A 19 -9.44 15.98 -7.26
CA SER A 19 -8.70 17.23 -7.48
C SER A 19 -7.78 17.56 -6.30
N LEU A 20 -8.26 17.36 -5.07
CA LEU A 20 -7.45 17.52 -3.85
C LEU A 20 -6.30 16.52 -3.79
N LEU A 21 -6.53 15.27 -4.21
CA LEU A 21 -5.46 14.27 -4.28
C LEU A 21 -4.37 14.71 -5.27
N VAL A 22 -4.77 15.10 -6.49
CA VAL A 22 -3.81 15.56 -7.53
C VAL A 22 -3.03 16.77 -7.02
N TYR A 23 -3.71 17.77 -6.46
CA TYR A 23 -3.06 18.93 -5.87
C TYR A 23 -2.06 18.56 -4.75
N SER A 24 -2.46 17.65 -3.85
CA SER A 24 -1.61 17.14 -2.77
C SER A 24 -0.36 16.44 -3.33
N ARG A 25 -0.49 15.67 -4.43
CA ARG A 25 0.65 14.97 -5.06
C ARG A 25 1.61 15.93 -5.74
N ILE A 26 1.10 16.93 -6.49
CA ILE A 26 1.92 17.97 -7.11
C ILE A 26 2.68 18.74 -6.04
N ARG A 27 2.02 19.15 -4.97
CA ARG A 27 2.65 19.85 -3.84
C ARG A 27 3.70 18.98 -3.15
N ALA A 28 3.41 17.72 -2.89
CA ALA A 28 4.34 16.78 -2.28
C ALA A 28 5.60 16.59 -3.14
N TYR A 29 5.45 16.50 -4.48
CA TYR A 29 6.58 16.43 -5.39
C TYR A 29 7.45 17.70 -5.35
N SER A 30 6.83 18.87 -5.33
CA SER A 30 7.56 20.15 -5.28
C SER A 30 8.29 20.39 -3.95
N LEU A 31 7.80 19.83 -2.84
CA LEU A 31 8.38 19.97 -1.50
C LEU A 31 9.38 18.86 -1.16
N ALA A 32 9.40 17.76 -1.90
CA ALA A 32 10.27 16.62 -1.62
C ALA A 32 11.75 16.99 -1.38
N PRO A 33 12.37 17.94 -2.14
CA PRO A 33 13.75 18.34 -1.93
C PRO A 33 14.03 19.00 -0.57
N THR A 34 13.00 19.58 0.07
CA THR A 34 13.12 20.36 1.30
C THR A 34 12.66 19.62 2.54
N MET A 35 12.07 18.43 2.37
CA MET A 35 11.59 17.62 3.49
C MET A 35 12.76 17.08 4.31
N LYS A 36 12.76 17.39 5.61
CA LYS A 36 13.63 16.78 6.62
C LYS A 36 12.79 15.86 7.48
N PRO A 37 13.31 14.67 7.86
CA PRO A 37 12.66 13.83 8.84
C PRO A 37 12.49 14.60 10.16
N GLU A 38 11.32 14.52 10.77
CA GLU A 38 11.09 15.12 12.07
C GLU A 38 11.69 14.23 13.17
N ASP A 39 12.40 14.85 14.10
CA ASP A 39 13.04 14.13 15.20
C ASP A 39 12.09 14.08 16.40
N PHE A 40 11.42 12.95 16.55
CA PHE A 40 10.46 12.71 17.64
C PHE A 40 11.13 12.34 18.97
N SER A 41 12.45 12.13 19.03
CA SER A 41 13.17 11.78 20.25
C SER A 41 13.15 12.88 21.32
N ARG A 42 12.83 14.12 20.94
CA ARG A 42 12.79 15.30 21.81
C ARG A 42 11.54 15.40 22.66
N TYR A 43 10.50 14.64 22.34
CA TYR A 43 9.21 14.69 23.02
C TYR A 43 9.15 13.70 24.20
N ALA A 44 8.30 13.99 25.20
CA ALA A 44 8.05 13.06 26.27
C ALA A 44 7.39 11.77 25.71
N TRP A 45 7.63 10.64 26.35
CA TRP A 45 7.17 9.33 25.87
C TRP A 45 5.67 9.27 25.55
N TYR A 46 4.83 9.97 26.29
CA TYR A 46 3.37 10.05 26.07
C TYR A 46 2.97 11.05 24.97
N GLU A 47 3.85 11.98 24.61
CA GLU A 47 3.62 12.97 23.55
C GLU A 47 4.01 12.45 22.18
N ILE A 48 4.99 11.54 22.10
CA ILE A 48 5.50 10.97 20.84
C ILE A 48 4.38 10.49 19.94
N PRO A 49 3.43 9.61 20.37
CA PRO A 49 2.38 9.15 19.47
C PRO A 49 1.42 10.27 19.06
N ILE A 50 1.21 11.27 19.90
CA ILE A 50 0.29 12.39 19.58
C ILE A 50 0.87 13.25 18.47
N TYR A 51 2.14 13.67 18.60
CA TYR A 51 2.80 14.48 17.56
C TYR A 51 3.01 13.68 16.28
N TYR A 52 3.39 12.40 16.37
CA TYR A 52 3.55 11.52 15.22
C TYR A 52 2.23 11.33 14.46
N LEU A 53 1.13 11.10 15.15
CA LEU A 53 -0.20 11.00 14.53
C LEU A 53 -0.64 12.33 13.94
N TRP A 54 -0.38 13.45 14.61
CA TRP A 54 -0.71 14.78 14.11
C TRP A 54 0.05 15.09 12.81
N ASP A 55 1.36 14.85 12.80
CA ASP A 55 2.18 15.01 11.59
C ASP A 55 1.67 14.11 10.46
N TYR A 56 1.43 12.85 10.76
CA TYR A 56 0.89 11.90 9.79
C TYR A 56 -0.45 12.38 9.21
N PHE A 57 -1.41 12.73 10.05
CA PHE A 57 -2.74 13.17 9.59
C PHE A 57 -2.70 14.48 8.83
N SER A 58 -1.84 15.41 9.20
CA SER A 58 -1.70 16.69 8.48
C SER A 58 -1.37 16.49 7.00
N HIS A 59 -0.67 15.39 6.67
CA HIS A 59 -0.24 15.07 5.31
C HIS A 59 -1.08 13.98 4.62
N ALA A 60 -1.65 13.03 5.37
CA ALA A 60 -2.25 11.82 4.83
C ALA A 60 -3.79 11.83 4.74
N TRP A 61 -4.51 12.75 5.37
CA TRP A 61 -5.97 12.73 5.44
C TRP A 61 -6.65 12.76 4.06
N ILE A 62 -6.10 13.52 3.09
CA ILE A 62 -6.62 13.59 1.72
C ILE A 62 -6.49 12.21 1.04
N CYS A 63 -5.35 11.54 1.24
CA CYS A 63 -5.09 10.22 0.68
C CYS A 63 -6.03 9.16 1.26
N LEU A 64 -6.27 9.20 2.57
CA LEU A 64 -7.21 8.29 3.23
C LEU A 64 -8.65 8.51 2.75
N LEU A 65 -9.07 9.78 2.65
CA LEU A 65 -10.39 10.12 2.11
C LEU A 65 -10.57 9.59 0.69
N PHE A 66 -9.58 9.81 -0.17
CA PHE A 66 -9.56 9.26 -1.53
C PHE A 66 -9.63 7.74 -1.52
N ALA A 67 -8.83 7.07 -0.69
CA ALA A 67 -8.74 5.62 -0.64
C ALA A 67 -10.07 4.95 -0.31
N PHE A 68 -10.74 5.41 0.75
CA PHE A 68 -12.03 4.86 1.15
C PHE A 68 -13.13 5.18 0.15
N THR A 69 -13.10 6.38 -0.46
CA THR A 69 -14.03 6.74 -1.54
C THR A 69 -13.80 5.86 -2.77
N ALA A 70 -12.54 5.71 -3.20
CA ALA A 70 -12.17 4.90 -4.35
C ALA A 70 -12.48 3.40 -4.12
N ALA A 71 -12.20 2.87 -2.92
CA ALA A 71 -12.56 1.49 -2.57
C ALA A 71 -14.06 1.23 -2.66
N GLY A 72 -14.87 2.19 -2.19
CA GLY A 72 -16.33 2.13 -2.31
C GLY A 72 -16.79 2.17 -3.76
N LEU A 73 -16.21 3.04 -4.57
CA LEU A 73 -16.51 3.12 -6.01
C LEU A 73 -16.08 1.84 -6.74
N VAL A 74 -14.91 1.29 -6.46
CA VAL A 74 -14.46 0.02 -7.03
C VAL A 74 -15.43 -1.09 -6.68
N TYR A 75 -15.83 -1.21 -5.43
CA TYR A 75 -16.78 -2.24 -4.98
C TYR A 75 -18.13 -2.15 -5.70
N GLU A 76 -18.69 -0.93 -5.84
CA GLU A 76 -20.03 -0.72 -6.38
C GLU A 76 -20.06 -0.71 -7.93
N PHE A 77 -19.05 -0.10 -8.57
CA PHE A 77 -19.05 0.15 -10.00
C PHE A 77 -18.26 -0.86 -10.82
N SER A 78 -17.32 -1.62 -10.19
CA SER A 78 -16.61 -2.66 -10.91
C SER A 78 -17.58 -3.74 -11.40
N PRO A 79 -17.45 -4.14 -12.66
CA PRO A 79 -18.25 -5.24 -13.19
C PRO A 79 -17.79 -6.55 -12.52
N LYS A 80 -18.54 -6.99 -11.50
CA LYS A 80 -18.21 -8.18 -10.69
C LYS A 80 -17.90 -9.39 -11.55
N GLU A 81 -18.65 -9.58 -12.64
CA GLU A 81 -18.43 -10.66 -13.60
C GLU A 81 -17.07 -10.56 -14.30
N ALA A 82 -16.65 -9.36 -14.68
CA ALA A 82 -15.33 -9.14 -15.29
C ALA A 82 -14.22 -9.35 -14.28
N VAL A 83 -14.35 -8.81 -13.05
CA VAL A 83 -13.35 -9.00 -11.99
C VAL A 83 -13.21 -10.48 -11.65
N THR A 84 -14.31 -11.19 -11.40
CA THR A 84 -14.28 -12.63 -11.12
C THR A 84 -13.80 -13.47 -12.31
N LYS A 85 -14.00 -13.02 -13.55
CA LYS A 85 -13.53 -13.71 -14.75
C LYS A 85 -12.04 -13.48 -15.03
N TYR A 86 -11.56 -12.25 -14.90
CA TYR A 86 -10.21 -11.86 -15.30
C TYR A 86 -9.21 -11.84 -14.15
N MET A 87 -9.62 -11.47 -12.93
CA MET A 87 -8.76 -11.42 -11.74
C MET A 87 -8.88 -12.69 -10.87
N ARG A 88 -8.95 -13.87 -11.49
CA ARG A 88 -8.90 -15.16 -10.77
C ARG A 88 -7.48 -15.55 -10.42
N SER A 89 -7.30 -16.16 -9.24
CA SER A 89 -6.01 -16.71 -8.80
C SER A 89 -5.47 -17.82 -9.73
N SER A 90 -6.33 -18.46 -10.51
CA SER A 90 -5.94 -19.50 -11.48
C SER A 90 -5.44 -18.95 -12.82
N LYS A 91 -5.57 -17.66 -13.10
CA LYS A 91 -5.20 -17.05 -14.37
C LYS A 91 -4.01 -16.11 -14.24
N VAL A 92 -3.00 -16.30 -15.06
CA VAL A 92 -1.82 -15.41 -15.14
C VAL A 92 -2.24 -13.96 -15.45
N LEU A 93 -3.26 -13.78 -16.28
CA LEU A 93 -3.81 -12.46 -16.60
C LEU A 93 -4.26 -11.68 -15.36
N GLY A 94 -4.79 -12.34 -14.33
CA GLY A 94 -5.20 -11.69 -13.09
C GLY A 94 -4.02 -11.04 -12.37
N TYR A 95 -2.89 -11.71 -12.30
CA TYR A 95 -1.66 -11.17 -11.72
C TYR A 95 -1.10 -10.01 -12.55
N ALA A 96 -1.11 -10.15 -13.89
CA ALA A 96 -0.69 -9.08 -14.79
C ALA A 96 -1.56 -7.83 -14.62
N ILE A 97 -2.88 -7.98 -14.55
CA ILE A 97 -3.80 -6.87 -14.28
C ILE A 97 -3.49 -6.24 -12.92
N GLY A 98 -3.37 -7.04 -11.85
CA GLY A 98 -3.03 -6.55 -10.50
C GLY A 98 -1.72 -5.76 -10.51
N ALA A 99 -0.68 -6.28 -11.14
CA ALA A 99 0.62 -5.63 -11.22
C ALA A 99 0.64 -4.36 -12.08
N CYS A 100 -0.03 -4.35 -13.24
CA CYS A 100 -0.01 -3.21 -14.16
C CYS A 100 -0.90 -2.05 -13.70
N PHE A 101 -2.02 -2.35 -13.04
CA PHE A 101 -2.92 -1.29 -12.55
C PHE A 101 -2.43 -0.66 -11.25
N ALA A 102 -1.69 -1.40 -10.41
CA ALA A 102 -1.21 -0.92 -9.13
C ALA A 102 -0.36 0.37 -9.22
N PRO A 103 0.61 0.52 -10.14
CA PRO A 103 1.42 1.73 -10.27
C PRO A 103 0.65 2.99 -10.63
N LEU A 104 -0.53 2.86 -11.25
CA LEU A 104 -1.38 4.00 -11.62
C LEU A 104 -1.98 4.71 -10.41
N PHE A 105 -2.14 3.98 -9.30
CA PHE A 105 -2.56 4.59 -8.04
C PHE A 105 -1.35 5.21 -7.37
N THR A 106 -1.09 6.50 -7.65
CA THR A 106 0.00 7.27 -7.05
C THR A 106 -0.31 7.68 -5.62
N VAL A 107 -0.49 6.70 -4.75
CA VAL A 107 -0.95 6.87 -3.37
C VAL A 107 0.01 6.19 -2.40
N CYS A 108 -0.02 6.58 -1.13
CA CYS A 108 0.79 5.97 -0.09
C CYS A 108 0.33 4.54 0.23
N SER A 109 1.17 3.75 0.90
CA SER A 109 0.87 2.38 1.31
C SER A 109 -0.40 2.25 2.15
N CYS A 110 -0.73 3.24 2.97
CA CYS A 110 -1.94 3.27 3.80
C CYS A 110 -3.26 3.25 2.98
N THR A 111 -3.24 3.79 1.76
CA THR A 111 -4.43 3.80 0.89
C THR A 111 -4.63 2.49 0.14
N MET A 112 -3.60 1.66 0.07
CA MET A 112 -3.67 0.37 -0.60
C MET A 112 -4.53 -0.64 0.14
N VAL A 113 -4.59 -0.56 1.47
CA VAL A 113 -5.39 -1.48 2.29
C VAL A 113 -6.89 -1.39 1.96
N PRO A 114 -7.52 -0.20 1.94
CA PRO A 114 -8.90 -0.05 1.49
C PRO A 114 -9.12 -0.50 0.05
N LEU A 115 -8.23 -0.15 -0.87
CA LEU A 115 -8.34 -0.54 -2.28
C LEU A 115 -8.22 -2.06 -2.45
N PHE A 116 -7.27 -2.69 -1.77
CA PHE A 116 -7.13 -4.15 -1.70
C PHE A 116 -8.43 -4.80 -1.20
N ALA A 117 -8.99 -4.28 -0.10
CA ALA A 117 -10.25 -4.76 0.43
C ALA A 117 -11.38 -4.59 -0.61
N GLY A 118 -11.50 -3.43 -1.24
CA GLY A 118 -12.50 -3.16 -2.28
C GLY A 118 -12.42 -4.15 -3.45
N ILE A 119 -11.20 -4.43 -3.95
CA ILE A 119 -10.96 -5.38 -5.03
C ILE A 119 -11.32 -6.82 -4.58
N LEU A 120 -10.91 -7.21 -3.37
CA LEU A 120 -11.17 -8.54 -2.83
C LEU A 120 -12.68 -8.77 -2.62
N TYR A 121 -13.38 -7.80 -2.02
CA TYR A 121 -14.85 -7.85 -1.84
C TYR A 121 -15.63 -7.80 -3.17
N THR A 122 -15.03 -7.28 -4.24
CA THR A 122 -15.63 -7.34 -5.60
C THR A 122 -15.53 -8.74 -6.22
N GLY A 123 -14.77 -9.66 -5.60
CA GLY A 123 -14.63 -11.05 -6.03
C GLY A 123 -13.36 -11.36 -6.81
N ALA A 124 -12.34 -10.54 -6.68
CA ALA A 124 -11.01 -10.87 -7.17
C ALA A 124 -10.44 -12.07 -6.41
N GLY A 125 -9.64 -12.89 -7.09
CA GLY A 125 -8.86 -13.92 -6.44
C GLY A 125 -7.82 -13.32 -5.48
N ILE A 126 -7.53 -14.02 -4.39
CA ILE A 126 -6.59 -13.54 -3.36
C ILE A 126 -5.19 -13.30 -3.95
N GLY A 127 -4.74 -14.12 -4.90
CA GLY A 127 -3.42 -13.96 -5.53
C GLY A 127 -3.26 -12.63 -6.28
N PRO A 128 -4.11 -12.33 -7.27
CA PRO A 128 -4.12 -11.03 -7.96
C PRO A 128 -4.31 -9.83 -7.04
N ALA A 129 -5.14 -9.95 -6.00
CA ALA A 129 -5.35 -8.89 -5.02
C ALA A 129 -4.07 -8.62 -4.19
N ILE A 130 -3.37 -9.65 -3.74
CA ILE A 130 -2.06 -9.52 -3.05
C ILE A 130 -1.00 -8.95 -4.01
N THR A 131 -0.99 -9.36 -5.27
CA THR A 131 -0.07 -8.79 -6.27
C THR A 131 -0.28 -7.27 -6.41
N PHE A 132 -1.53 -6.83 -6.48
CA PHE A 132 -1.88 -5.42 -6.50
C PHE A 132 -1.42 -4.71 -5.21
N LEU A 133 -1.70 -5.31 -4.04
CA LEU A 133 -1.33 -4.76 -2.73
C LEU A 133 0.17 -4.50 -2.60
N LEU A 134 1.01 -5.44 -3.04
CA LEU A 134 2.46 -5.34 -2.89
C LEU A 134 3.10 -4.44 -3.95
N MET A 135 2.58 -4.45 -5.18
CA MET A 135 3.14 -3.66 -6.27
C MET A 135 2.90 -2.16 -6.09
N ALA A 136 1.74 -1.76 -5.60
CA ALA A 136 1.32 -0.37 -5.56
C ALA A 136 2.21 0.55 -4.70
N PRO A 137 2.58 0.22 -3.45
CA PRO A 137 3.45 1.09 -2.66
C PRO A 137 4.89 1.04 -3.13
N ALA A 138 5.36 -0.11 -3.62
CA ALA A 138 6.75 -0.33 -3.97
C ALA A 138 7.15 0.33 -5.31
N ALA A 139 6.23 0.41 -6.27
CA ALA A 139 6.52 0.84 -7.64
C ALA A 139 5.42 1.75 -8.24
N ASN A 140 4.84 2.68 -7.46
CA ASN A 140 3.94 3.68 -8.04
C ASN A 140 4.73 4.74 -8.85
N ILE A 141 4.05 5.39 -9.78
CA ILE A 141 4.67 6.36 -10.71
C ILE A 141 5.43 7.45 -9.96
N LEU A 142 4.85 8.02 -8.90
CA LEU A 142 5.48 9.09 -8.13
C LEU A 142 6.76 8.60 -7.44
N THR A 143 6.72 7.43 -6.82
CA THR A 143 7.88 6.82 -6.15
C THR A 143 9.01 6.54 -7.14
N ILE A 144 8.67 6.04 -8.32
CA ILE A 144 9.64 5.77 -9.39
C ILE A 144 10.31 7.06 -9.84
N LEU A 145 9.53 8.11 -10.14
CA LEU A 145 10.05 9.40 -10.57
C LEU A 145 10.98 10.00 -9.51
N ILE A 146 10.54 10.02 -8.25
CA ILE A 146 11.35 10.56 -7.16
C ILE A 146 12.61 9.71 -6.92
N THR A 147 12.52 8.38 -6.97
CA THR A 147 13.71 7.54 -6.86
C THR A 147 14.70 7.82 -8.00
N GLY A 148 14.20 7.99 -9.23
CA GLY A 148 15.03 8.30 -10.39
C GLY A 148 15.75 9.66 -10.26
N GLU A 149 15.02 10.70 -9.88
CA GLU A 149 15.55 12.07 -9.74
C GLU A 149 16.49 12.24 -8.53
N PHE A 150 16.10 11.67 -7.38
CA PHE A 150 16.83 11.89 -6.13
C PHE A 150 17.97 10.89 -5.89
N ILE A 151 17.84 9.65 -6.39
CA ILE A 151 18.84 8.61 -6.18
C ILE A 151 19.52 8.27 -7.50
N SER A 152 18.86 7.45 -8.33
CA SER A 152 19.28 7.15 -9.70
C SER A 152 18.19 6.40 -10.47
N TRP A 153 18.16 6.59 -11.78
CA TRP A 153 17.26 5.85 -12.69
C TRP A 153 17.59 4.36 -12.74
N GLU A 154 18.84 3.97 -12.49
CA GLU A 154 19.26 2.58 -12.36
C GLU A 154 18.54 1.91 -11.21
N ILE A 155 18.60 2.50 -10.00
CA ILE A 155 17.94 1.97 -8.80
C ILE A 155 16.42 1.99 -8.97
N ALA A 156 15.85 3.02 -9.59
CA ALA A 156 14.42 3.07 -9.90
C ALA A 156 13.99 1.89 -10.80
N GLY A 157 14.75 1.57 -11.83
CA GLY A 157 14.52 0.44 -12.73
C GLY A 157 14.61 -0.91 -12.02
N VAL A 158 15.66 -1.11 -11.22
CA VAL A 158 15.83 -2.35 -10.43
C VAL A 158 14.71 -2.49 -9.40
N ARG A 159 14.29 -1.40 -8.76
CA ARG A 159 13.16 -1.37 -7.81
C ARG A 159 11.86 -1.84 -8.47
N ILE A 160 11.56 -1.37 -9.69
CA ILE A 160 10.36 -1.81 -10.44
C ILE A 160 10.41 -3.32 -10.69
N LEU A 161 11.52 -3.83 -11.22
CA LEU A 161 11.67 -5.25 -11.54
C LEU A 161 11.58 -6.13 -10.29
N ALA A 162 12.31 -5.77 -9.23
CA ALA A 162 12.30 -6.49 -7.97
C ALA A 162 10.89 -6.50 -7.34
N SER A 163 10.21 -5.36 -7.33
CA SER A 163 8.84 -5.24 -6.81
C SER A 163 7.84 -6.06 -7.62
N LEU A 164 7.94 -6.04 -8.95
CA LEU A 164 7.09 -6.82 -9.84
C LEU A 164 7.23 -8.32 -9.59
N ILE A 165 8.46 -8.81 -9.53
CA ILE A 165 8.74 -10.23 -9.27
C ILE A 165 8.24 -10.62 -7.88
N THR A 166 8.53 -9.81 -6.86
CA THR A 166 8.09 -10.04 -5.48
C THR A 166 6.57 -10.10 -5.39
N ALA A 167 5.87 -9.15 -6.00
CA ALA A 167 4.41 -9.06 -5.95
C ALA A 167 3.74 -10.27 -6.63
N ILE A 168 4.20 -10.66 -7.82
CA ILE A 168 3.66 -11.81 -8.55
C ILE A 168 3.97 -13.11 -7.81
N LEU A 169 5.22 -13.30 -7.38
CA LEU A 169 5.66 -14.49 -6.64
C LEU A 169 4.84 -14.68 -5.37
N THR A 170 4.72 -13.62 -4.57
CA THR A 170 3.95 -13.64 -3.33
C THR A 170 2.47 -13.96 -3.59
N GLY A 171 1.86 -13.32 -4.58
CA GLY A 171 0.48 -13.58 -4.97
C GLY A 171 0.25 -15.04 -5.38
N ILE A 172 1.15 -15.61 -6.20
CA ILE A 172 1.08 -17.01 -6.63
C ILE A 172 1.23 -17.96 -5.43
N ILE A 173 2.19 -17.73 -4.54
CA ILE A 173 2.40 -18.59 -3.37
C ILE A 173 1.17 -18.56 -2.48
N ILE A 174 0.66 -17.36 -2.12
CA ILE A 174 -0.51 -17.22 -1.24
C ILE A 174 -1.74 -17.88 -1.84
N SER A 175 -1.99 -17.74 -3.14
CA SER A 175 -3.14 -18.38 -3.80
C SER A 175 -3.13 -19.92 -3.71
N LYS A 176 -1.96 -20.52 -3.52
CA LYS A 176 -1.79 -21.97 -3.36
C LYS A 176 -1.88 -22.42 -1.91
N THR A 177 -1.72 -21.52 -0.93
CA THR A 177 -1.80 -21.88 0.50
C THR A 177 -3.23 -22.23 0.92
N PRO A 178 -3.39 -23.12 1.94
CA PRO A 178 -4.73 -23.46 2.46
C PRO A 178 -5.49 -22.24 2.99
N TRP A 179 -4.80 -21.33 3.68
CA TRP A 179 -5.40 -20.13 4.27
C TRP A 179 -5.73 -19.06 3.21
N GLY A 180 -4.94 -18.95 2.14
CA GLY A 180 -5.29 -18.10 0.99
C GLY A 180 -6.55 -18.57 0.29
N LYS A 181 -6.66 -19.89 0.05
CA LYS A 181 -7.88 -20.51 -0.50
C LYS A 181 -9.10 -20.36 0.43
N ALA A 182 -8.89 -20.41 1.75
CA ALA A 182 -9.98 -20.20 2.71
C ALA A 182 -10.55 -18.78 2.61
N VAL A 183 -9.68 -17.75 2.56
CA VAL A 183 -10.09 -16.35 2.37
C VAL A 183 -10.83 -16.18 1.04
N GLU A 184 -10.32 -16.76 -0.06
CA GLU A 184 -10.96 -16.67 -1.36
C GLU A 184 -12.38 -17.30 -1.35
N ARG A 185 -12.54 -18.47 -0.71
CA ARG A 185 -13.86 -19.12 -0.55
C ARG A 185 -14.83 -18.29 0.29
N GLU A 186 -14.36 -17.73 1.40
CA GLU A 186 -15.19 -16.89 2.27
C GLU A 186 -15.78 -15.70 1.51
N HIS A 187 -14.94 -14.99 0.74
CA HIS A 187 -15.38 -13.86 -0.06
C HIS A 187 -16.30 -14.26 -1.23
N GLN A 188 -16.07 -15.44 -1.84
CA GLN A 188 -16.96 -15.97 -2.88
C GLN A 188 -18.33 -16.37 -2.32
N ILE A 189 -18.39 -16.97 -1.12
CA ILE A 189 -19.66 -17.31 -0.47
C ILE A 189 -20.46 -16.06 -0.15
N VAL A 190 -19.82 -15.03 0.42
CA VAL A 190 -20.48 -13.74 0.70
C VAL A 190 -21.03 -13.12 -0.59
N GLN A 191 -20.31 -13.22 -1.68
CA GLN A 191 -20.73 -12.72 -2.98
C GLN A 191 -21.93 -13.51 -3.55
N ASN A 192 -21.93 -14.82 -3.46
CA ASN A 192 -23.03 -15.68 -3.92
C ASN A 192 -24.30 -15.43 -3.09
N LEU A 193 -24.18 -15.35 -1.76
CA LEU A 193 -25.31 -15.03 -0.87
C LEU A 193 -25.91 -13.63 -1.16
N SER A 194 -25.06 -12.69 -1.59
CA SER A 194 -25.51 -11.35 -2.03
C SER A 194 -26.14 -11.38 -3.43
N GLY A 195 -25.88 -12.42 -4.22
CA GLY A 195 -26.34 -12.57 -5.62
C GLY A 195 -27.52 -13.53 -5.80
N GLU A 196 -27.80 -14.44 -4.84
CA GLU A 196 -28.90 -15.43 -4.91
C GLU A 196 -30.29 -14.87 -4.55
N GLY A 197 -30.37 -13.60 -4.15
CA GLY A 197 -31.65 -12.91 -4.01
C GLY A 197 -32.16 -12.46 -5.37
N GLN A 198 -32.89 -13.33 -6.07
CA GLN A 198 -33.78 -13.04 -7.21
C GLN A 198 -33.12 -12.81 -8.57
N ALA A 199 -33.28 -13.76 -9.45
CA ALA A 199 -33.38 -13.55 -10.90
C ALA A 199 -34.66 -12.74 -11.24
N ILE A 200 -34.77 -11.53 -10.67
CA ILE A 200 -35.69 -10.47 -11.13
C ILE A 200 -34.85 -9.59 -12.02
N GLU A 201 -35.38 -9.22 -13.18
CA GLU A 201 -34.82 -8.19 -14.05
C GLU A 201 -34.31 -7.02 -13.22
N ILE A 202 -32.98 -6.98 -12.99
CA ILE A 202 -32.36 -6.00 -12.11
C ILE A 202 -32.37 -4.69 -12.88
N VAL A 203 -33.42 -3.91 -12.73
CA VAL A 203 -33.37 -2.47 -13.00
C VAL A 203 -32.23 -1.95 -12.13
N LYS A 204 -31.08 -1.68 -12.74
CA LYS A 204 -29.90 -1.16 -12.03
C LYS A 204 -30.34 0.03 -11.20
N PRO A 205 -30.04 0.05 -9.88
CA PRO A 205 -30.46 1.19 -9.05
C PRO A 205 -29.96 2.50 -9.66
N PRO A 206 -30.69 3.59 -9.48
CA PRO A 206 -30.33 4.89 -10.02
C PRO A 206 -28.93 5.31 -9.49
N LEU A 207 -28.22 6.12 -10.28
CA LEU A 207 -26.83 6.49 -10.04
C LEU A 207 -26.61 7.09 -8.63
N ASP A 208 -27.56 7.89 -8.13
CA ASP A 208 -27.50 8.48 -6.80
C ASP A 208 -27.50 7.43 -5.67
N GLU A 209 -28.30 6.38 -5.80
CA GLU A 209 -28.33 5.28 -4.82
C GLU A 209 -27.04 4.47 -4.87
N ARG A 210 -26.50 4.20 -6.05
CA ARG A 210 -25.21 3.51 -6.23
C ARG A 210 -24.06 4.31 -5.66
N LEU A 211 -24.01 5.62 -5.87
CA LEU A 211 -22.98 6.49 -5.29
C LEU A 211 -23.04 6.51 -3.76
N ILE A 212 -24.25 6.53 -3.20
CA ILE A 212 -24.42 6.46 -1.74
C ILE A 212 -24.01 5.10 -1.20
N SER A 213 -24.34 4.01 -1.89
CA SER A 213 -23.90 2.66 -1.52
C SER A 213 -22.36 2.56 -1.54
N ALA A 214 -21.71 3.12 -2.54
CA ALA A 214 -20.26 3.22 -2.61
C ALA A 214 -19.67 3.99 -1.41
N LEU A 215 -20.20 5.16 -1.08
CA LEU A 215 -19.72 5.95 0.06
C LEU A 215 -20.01 5.25 1.41
N LYS A 216 -21.16 4.59 1.55
CA LYS A 216 -21.46 3.79 2.75
C LYS A 216 -20.48 2.63 2.91
N PHE A 217 -20.14 1.93 1.82
CA PHE A 217 -19.15 0.86 1.86
C PHE A 217 -17.76 1.39 2.20
N GLY A 218 -17.33 2.53 1.62
CA GLY A 218 -16.10 3.22 2.00
C GLY A 218 -16.07 3.58 3.49
N GLY A 219 -17.18 4.11 4.04
CA GLY A 219 -17.32 4.41 5.46
C GLY A 219 -17.30 3.15 6.36
N TYR A 220 -17.86 2.03 5.89
CA TYR A 220 -17.76 0.74 6.56
C TYR A 220 -16.30 0.27 6.64
N LEU A 221 -15.57 0.32 5.52
CA LEU A 221 -14.15 -0.02 5.49
C LEU A 221 -13.32 0.89 6.39
N ALA A 222 -13.62 2.20 6.42
CA ALA A 222 -12.93 3.14 7.29
C ALA A 222 -13.09 2.74 8.77
N LYS A 223 -14.30 2.42 9.20
CA LYS A 223 -14.57 1.96 10.57
C LYS A 223 -13.85 0.65 10.92
N GLN A 224 -13.70 -0.25 9.95
CA GLN A 224 -13.07 -1.53 10.14
C GLN A 224 -11.54 -1.45 10.15
N ILE A 225 -10.94 -0.64 9.30
CA ILE A 225 -9.49 -0.60 9.03
C ILE A 225 -8.79 0.46 9.88
N LEU A 226 -9.35 1.69 9.95
CA LEU A 226 -8.67 2.86 10.52
C LEU A 226 -8.23 2.70 11.98
N PRO A 227 -9.03 2.13 12.91
CA PRO A 227 -8.59 1.98 14.30
C PRO A 227 -7.33 1.11 14.44
N TYR A 228 -7.25 0.03 13.66
CA TYR A 228 -6.11 -0.89 13.70
C TYR A 228 -4.88 -0.29 13.03
N PHE A 229 -5.08 0.45 11.95
CA PHE A 229 -4.03 1.22 11.31
C PHE A 229 -3.43 2.26 12.27
N LEU A 230 -4.27 2.97 13.03
CA LEU A 230 -3.83 3.92 14.06
C LEU A 230 -3.04 3.26 15.18
N MET A 231 -3.47 2.08 15.65
CA MET A 231 -2.70 1.32 16.65
C MET A 231 -1.31 0.95 16.11
N GLY A 232 -1.22 0.57 14.83
CA GLY A 232 0.06 0.32 14.16
C GLY A 232 0.95 1.56 14.11
N LEU A 233 0.39 2.74 13.79
CA LEU A 233 1.13 4.01 13.78
C LEU A 233 1.66 4.39 15.18
N VAL A 234 0.86 4.17 16.23
CA VAL A 234 1.30 4.38 17.62
C VAL A 234 2.49 3.48 17.95
N ALA A 235 2.45 2.20 17.58
CA ALA A 235 3.59 1.31 17.80
C ALA A 235 4.85 1.79 17.08
N VAL A 236 4.71 2.19 15.81
CA VAL A 236 5.84 2.68 14.98
C VAL A 236 6.37 4.02 15.47
N SER A 237 5.54 4.90 16.05
CA SER A 237 6.01 6.19 16.58
C SER A 237 7.11 6.03 17.63
N TYR A 238 7.00 5.03 18.50
CA TYR A 238 8.04 4.73 19.49
C TYR A 238 9.30 4.16 18.85
N VAL A 239 9.15 3.28 17.86
CA VAL A 239 10.32 2.75 17.13
C VAL A 239 11.07 3.88 16.43
N ASN A 240 10.37 4.78 15.74
CA ASN A 240 10.98 5.94 15.09
C ASN A 240 11.66 6.90 16.06
N ALA A 241 11.10 7.11 17.27
CA ALA A 241 11.66 8.03 18.26
C ALA A 241 12.92 7.48 18.94
N TYR A 242 12.98 6.16 19.16
CA TYR A 242 14.04 5.54 19.94
C TYR A 242 15.08 4.78 19.11
N LEU A 243 14.93 4.71 17.78
CA LEU A 243 15.93 4.09 16.92
C LEU A 243 17.14 5.05 16.74
N PRO A 244 18.34 4.72 17.24
CA PRO A 244 19.51 5.60 17.10
C PRO A 244 19.96 5.67 15.65
N GLN A 245 20.01 6.87 15.07
CA GLN A 245 20.46 7.11 13.69
C GLN A 245 21.94 6.65 13.50
N GLU A 246 22.77 6.84 14.51
CA GLU A 246 24.18 6.45 14.51
C GLU A 246 24.39 4.94 14.30
N ILE A 247 23.49 4.09 14.82
CA ILE A 247 23.53 2.64 14.61
C ILE A 247 23.17 2.32 13.15
N VAL A 248 22.22 3.03 12.58
CA VAL A 248 21.80 2.85 11.19
C VAL A 248 22.95 3.18 10.23
N GLU A 249 23.65 4.29 10.47
CA GLU A 249 24.74 4.78 9.62
C GLU A 249 25.98 3.86 9.64
N SER A 250 26.35 3.33 10.81
CA SER A 250 27.58 2.53 10.96
C SER A 250 27.44 1.07 10.49
N TYR A 251 26.22 0.53 10.38
CA TYR A 251 25.99 -0.89 10.09
C TYR A 251 25.33 -1.16 8.73
N LEU A 252 25.03 -0.13 7.91
CA LEU A 252 24.31 -0.32 6.65
C LEU A 252 25.22 -0.65 5.44
N THR A 253 26.29 -1.42 5.67
CA THR A 253 27.20 -1.92 4.64
C THR A 253 27.31 -3.44 4.70
N GLY A 254 27.67 -4.06 3.59
CA GLY A 254 27.81 -5.52 3.52
C GLY A 254 26.50 -6.28 3.67
N PHE A 255 26.61 -7.58 3.86
CA PHE A 255 25.46 -8.47 4.06
C PHE A 255 24.61 -8.08 5.28
N MET A 256 25.26 -7.72 6.37
CA MET A 256 24.57 -7.26 7.59
C MET A 256 23.79 -5.97 7.34
N GLY A 257 24.35 -5.05 6.54
CA GLY A 257 23.67 -3.83 6.15
C GLY A 257 22.37 -4.09 5.36
N ILE A 258 22.38 -5.07 4.45
CA ILE A 258 21.19 -5.48 3.71
C ILE A 258 20.12 -6.05 4.65
N LEU A 259 20.52 -6.94 5.58
CA LEU A 259 19.60 -7.51 6.56
C LEU A 259 19.00 -6.43 7.47
N LEU A 260 19.84 -5.54 8.02
CA LEU A 260 19.38 -4.45 8.87
C LEU A 260 18.46 -3.49 8.11
N ALA A 261 18.81 -3.11 6.88
CA ALA A 261 17.99 -2.27 6.03
C ALA A 261 16.60 -2.89 5.76
N SER A 262 16.53 -4.20 5.53
CA SER A 262 15.26 -4.91 5.30
C SER A 262 14.39 -4.99 6.56
N VAL A 263 15.02 -5.19 7.73
CA VAL A 263 14.30 -5.28 9.01
C VAL A 263 13.87 -3.90 9.51
N ILE A 264 14.68 -2.86 9.27
CA ILE A 264 14.36 -1.50 9.71
C ILE A 264 13.39 -0.83 8.71
N GLY A 265 13.68 -0.91 7.41
CA GLY A 265 12.88 -0.26 6.36
C GLY A 265 11.48 -0.84 6.17
N GLY A 266 11.29 -2.13 6.48
CA GLY A 266 9.98 -2.78 6.40
C GLY A 266 9.07 -2.42 7.58
N PRO A 267 9.36 -2.87 8.80
CA PRO A 267 8.51 -2.61 9.96
C PRO A 267 8.29 -1.13 10.28
N LEU A 268 9.31 -0.28 10.01
CA LEU A 268 9.18 1.16 10.14
C LEU A 268 8.33 1.72 9.01
N TYR A 269 7.15 2.21 9.39
CA TYR A 269 6.32 2.96 8.44
C TYR A 269 6.95 4.32 8.16
N THR A 270 7.46 4.50 6.95
CA THR A 270 7.87 5.81 6.44
C THR A 270 6.95 6.23 5.29
N PRO A 271 6.44 7.48 5.27
CA PRO A 271 5.71 7.96 4.10
C PRO A 271 6.58 7.81 2.84
N THR A 272 6.00 7.35 1.74
CA THR A 272 6.71 6.97 0.51
C THR A 272 7.71 8.02 0.00
N LEU A 273 7.41 9.31 0.17
CA LEU A 273 8.31 10.40 -0.22
C LEU A 273 9.50 10.52 0.74
N VAL A 274 9.24 10.43 2.05
CA VAL A 274 10.26 10.52 3.09
C VAL A 274 11.23 9.34 2.99
N GLU A 275 10.74 8.16 2.65
CA GLU A 275 11.56 6.96 2.44
C GLU A 275 12.66 7.18 1.40
N VAL A 276 12.34 7.78 0.26
CA VAL A 276 13.30 8.03 -0.82
C VAL A 276 14.32 9.10 -0.41
N VAL A 277 13.86 10.18 0.23
CA VAL A 277 14.73 11.27 0.71
C VAL A 277 15.69 10.74 1.79
N LEU A 278 15.16 9.96 2.75
CA LEU A 278 15.97 9.33 3.79
C LEU A 278 16.96 8.33 3.19
N GLY A 279 16.51 7.48 2.25
CA GLY A 279 17.37 6.55 1.54
C GLY A 279 18.52 7.25 0.80
N ARG A 280 18.28 8.43 0.19
CA ARG A 280 19.33 9.25 -0.40
C ARG A 280 20.32 9.76 0.66
N ALA A 281 19.81 10.25 1.80
CA ALA A 281 20.66 10.70 2.89
C ALA A 281 21.55 9.57 3.42
N LEU A 282 20.98 8.39 3.67
CA LEU A 282 21.73 7.20 4.11
C LEU A 282 22.78 6.75 3.08
N LEU A 283 22.44 6.82 1.77
CA LEU A 283 23.39 6.51 0.70
C LEU A 283 24.60 7.49 0.72
N ASN A 284 24.36 8.78 0.97
CA ASN A 284 25.42 9.77 1.09
C ASN A 284 26.30 9.57 2.34
N LEU A 285 25.76 8.91 3.37
CA LEU A 285 26.49 8.54 4.60
C LEU A 285 27.24 7.20 4.45
N GLY A 286 27.19 6.56 3.28
CA GLY A 286 27.94 5.35 3.00
C GLY A 286 27.14 4.06 2.98
N MET A 287 25.80 4.12 3.05
CA MET A 287 24.94 2.95 2.87
C MET A 287 25.21 2.29 1.53
N SER A 288 25.31 0.95 1.51
CA SER A 288 25.51 0.22 0.26
C SER A 288 24.26 0.28 -0.64
N LYS A 289 24.43 0.22 -1.98
CA LYS A 289 23.29 0.23 -2.93
C LYS A 289 22.38 -0.98 -2.73
N GLY A 290 22.95 -2.14 -2.34
CA GLY A 290 22.18 -3.33 -2.02
C GLY A 290 21.30 -3.14 -0.78
N ALA A 291 21.83 -2.51 0.27
CA ALA A 291 21.06 -2.19 1.47
C ALA A 291 19.96 -1.15 1.17
N LEU A 292 20.26 -0.14 0.34
CA LEU A 292 19.26 0.84 -0.11
C LEU A 292 18.12 0.19 -0.88
N LEU A 293 18.39 -0.72 -1.81
CA LEU A 293 17.34 -1.43 -2.53
C LEU A 293 16.48 -2.24 -1.57
N SER A 294 17.09 -2.94 -0.63
CA SER A 294 16.38 -3.72 0.38
C SER A 294 15.49 -2.83 1.28
N TRP A 295 15.99 -1.66 1.68
CA TRP A 295 15.21 -0.63 2.38
C TRP A 295 13.98 -0.19 1.58
N LEU A 296 14.16 0.20 0.31
CA LEU A 296 13.09 0.68 -0.57
C LEU A 296 12.04 -0.40 -0.89
N MET A 297 12.37 -1.68 -0.75
CA MET A 297 11.44 -2.79 -0.91
C MET A 297 10.68 -3.14 0.39
N GLY A 298 10.94 -2.45 1.50
CA GLY A 298 10.31 -2.69 2.80
C GLY A 298 8.85 -2.25 2.90
N GLN A 299 8.42 -1.29 2.11
CA GLN A 299 7.10 -0.66 2.17
C GLN A 299 5.88 -1.63 2.22
N PRO A 300 5.87 -2.76 1.50
CA PRO A 300 4.72 -3.65 1.51
C PRO A 300 4.48 -4.40 2.82
N TYR A 301 5.43 -4.45 3.74
CA TYR A 301 5.32 -5.21 4.99
C TYR A 301 5.53 -4.36 6.25
N ASP A 302 5.10 -3.10 6.19
CA ASP A 302 5.08 -2.22 7.36
C ASP A 302 4.02 -2.66 8.39
N ILE A 303 4.30 -2.42 9.67
CA ILE A 303 3.45 -2.86 10.78
C ILE A 303 2.04 -2.28 10.70
N PRO A 304 1.82 -0.96 10.47
CA PRO A 304 0.47 -0.40 10.41
C PRO A 304 -0.40 -1.05 9.34
N ASN A 305 0.15 -1.27 8.13
CA ASN A 305 -0.59 -1.92 7.05
C ASN A 305 -0.83 -3.40 7.34
N MET A 306 0.15 -4.14 7.88
CA MET A 306 -0.04 -5.54 8.28
C MET A 306 -1.19 -5.69 9.28
N VAL A 307 -1.25 -4.83 10.30
CA VAL A 307 -2.33 -4.82 11.30
C VAL A 307 -3.67 -4.47 10.66
N ALA A 308 -3.71 -3.49 9.75
CA ALA A 308 -4.91 -3.11 9.02
C ALA A 308 -5.41 -4.22 8.08
N ILE A 309 -4.50 -4.85 7.32
CA ILE A 309 -4.80 -5.95 6.38
C ILE A 309 -5.32 -7.18 7.14
N SER A 310 -4.87 -7.42 8.38
CA SER A 310 -5.33 -8.54 9.20
C SER A 310 -6.84 -8.50 9.51
N ARG A 311 -7.50 -7.36 9.25
CA ARG A 311 -8.96 -7.19 9.37
C ARG A 311 -9.72 -7.52 8.10
N VAL A 312 -9.01 -7.59 6.99
CA VAL A 312 -9.57 -7.96 5.68
C VAL A 312 -9.31 -9.44 5.39
N VAL A 313 -8.11 -9.92 5.78
CA VAL A 313 -7.69 -11.32 5.64
C VAL A 313 -7.12 -11.82 6.97
N ASN A 314 -6.96 -13.13 7.12
CA ASN A 314 -6.44 -13.69 8.36
C ASN A 314 -4.93 -13.44 8.55
N TRP A 315 -4.44 -13.46 9.81
CA TRP A 315 -3.03 -13.25 10.16
C TRP A 315 -2.06 -14.22 9.48
N ARG A 316 -2.51 -15.44 9.13
CA ARG A 316 -1.67 -16.40 8.42
C ARG A 316 -1.31 -15.90 7.01
N VAL A 317 -2.26 -15.28 6.32
CA VAL A 317 -1.98 -14.63 5.02
C VAL A 317 -1.03 -13.46 5.21
N VAL A 318 -1.27 -12.61 6.22
CA VAL A 318 -0.44 -11.43 6.51
C VAL A 318 1.00 -11.83 6.77
N LEU A 319 1.25 -12.76 7.69
CA LEU A 319 2.59 -13.23 8.01
C LEU A 319 3.26 -13.90 6.81
N THR A 320 2.50 -14.66 6.01
CA THR A 320 3.06 -15.33 4.83
C THR A 320 3.52 -14.32 3.79
N TYR A 321 2.70 -13.32 3.44
CA TYR A 321 3.15 -12.35 2.45
C TYR A 321 4.30 -11.48 2.97
N ALA A 322 4.29 -11.13 4.26
CA ALA A 322 5.37 -10.35 4.86
C ALA A 322 6.70 -11.11 4.83
N LEU A 323 6.71 -12.40 5.20
CA LEU A 323 7.91 -13.23 5.15
C LEU A 323 8.46 -13.40 3.73
N ILE A 324 7.58 -13.62 2.74
CA ILE A 324 7.99 -13.74 1.34
C ILE A 324 8.55 -12.40 0.83
N ALA A 325 7.84 -11.29 1.08
CA ALA A 325 8.29 -9.97 0.67
C ALA A 325 9.62 -9.58 1.32
N TRP A 326 9.80 -9.86 2.61
CA TRP A 326 11.05 -9.69 3.32
C TRP A 326 12.18 -10.52 2.73
N SER A 327 11.95 -11.83 2.49
CA SER A 327 12.95 -12.70 1.88
C SER A 327 13.35 -12.23 0.48
N CYS A 328 12.39 -11.75 -0.32
CA CYS A 328 12.66 -11.16 -1.63
C CYS A 328 13.45 -9.86 -1.52
N SER A 329 13.11 -8.98 -0.57
CA SER A 329 13.83 -7.74 -0.30
C SER A 329 15.30 -8.00 -0.01
N VAL A 330 15.61 -8.95 0.88
CA VAL A 330 17.00 -9.37 1.18
C VAL A 330 17.67 -9.96 -0.06
N SER A 331 16.99 -10.87 -0.78
CA SER A 331 17.56 -11.54 -1.94
C SER A 331 17.89 -10.57 -3.08
N PHE A 332 16.97 -9.65 -3.41
CA PHE A 332 17.21 -8.63 -4.45
C PHE A 332 18.25 -7.60 -4.00
N GLY A 333 18.29 -7.25 -2.71
CA GLY A 333 19.34 -6.40 -2.14
C GLY A 333 20.72 -7.03 -2.31
N LEU A 334 20.84 -8.34 -2.02
CA LEU A 334 22.07 -9.09 -2.20
C LEU A 334 22.49 -9.19 -3.67
N ILE A 335 21.57 -9.60 -4.54
CA ILE A 335 21.83 -9.74 -5.99
C ILE A 335 22.30 -8.40 -6.56
N TYR A 336 21.62 -7.32 -6.23
CA TYR A 336 21.95 -5.99 -6.73
C TYR A 336 23.25 -5.46 -6.10
N GLY A 337 23.48 -5.67 -4.81
CA GLY A 337 24.73 -5.30 -4.13
C GLY A 337 25.94 -5.97 -4.76
N LEU A 338 25.86 -7.28 -5.03
CA LEU A 338 26.89 -8.04 -5.74
C LEU A 338 27.09 -7.54 -7.19
N ALA A 339 26.00 -7.34 -7.92
CA ALA A 339 26.07 -6.90 -9.34
C ALA A 339 26.63 -5.48 -9.48
N SER A 340 26.38 -4.59 -8.53
CA SER A 340 26.87 -3.20 -8.52
C SER A 340 28.25 -3.03 -7.88
N GLY A 341 28.85 -4.12 -7.35
CA GLY A 341 30.12 -4.05 -6.61
C GLY A 341 30.06 -3.21 -5.32
N SER A 342 28.87 -3.02 -4.77
CA SER A 342 28.63 -2.24 -3.56
C SER A 342 27.81 -3.07 -2.56
N LEU A 343 28.47 -4.02 -1.96
CA LEU A 343 27.98 -4.76 -0.81
C LEU A 343 28.20 -3.95 0.45
#